data_32bd0fa723dc2041ffc2a9912b0fcb97
#
_entry.id   32bd0fa723dc2041ffc2a9912b0fcb97
#
_cell.length_a   1.000
_cell.length_b   1.000
_cell.length_c   1.000
_cell.angle_alpha   90.00
_cell.angle_beta   90.00
_cell.angle_gamma   90.00
#
_symmetry.space_group_name_H-M   'P 1'
#
loop_
_entity.id
_entity.type
_entity.pdbx_description
1 polymer ?
#
loop_
_entity_poly.entity_id
_entity_poly.type
_entity_poly.pdbx_seq_one_letter_code
_entity_poly.pdbx_strand_id
1 'polypeptide(L)'
;MHANYIIMSIRHKEQQDKWRGVRYASIFSRRNIESIFCDDFTLFDELIQTYDKQIVGQDIINYKNYFCYAFRYLMRNYRNEYIVKNALLNNLIKHHGTSQTVAFNEFRVGKSIADLVLFNGNSRAYEIKTEYDSPK
;
A
#
# COMPACT_ATOMS: atom_id res chain seq x y z
N MET A 1 33.80 18.60 8.57
CA MET A 1 32.75 18.32 9.57
C MET A 1 31.32 18.42 9.03
N HIS A 2 31.01 19.26 8.06
CA HIS A 2 29.63 19.42 7.54
C HIS A 2 29.09 18.22 6.75
N ALA A 3 29.90 17.50 5.98
CA ALA A 3 29.46 16.39 5.14
C ALA A 3 28.92 15.19 5.95
N ASN A 4 29.57 14.82 7.05
CA ASN A 4 29.13 13.70 7.90
C ASN A 4 27.80 13.99 8.61
N TYR A 5 27.54 15.25 8.98
CA TYR A 5 26.28 15.65 9.61
C TYR A 5 25.10 15.59 8.62
N ILE A 6 25.33 15.99 7.38
CA ILE A 6 24.34 15.91 6.29
C ILE A 6 24.01 14.46 5.96
N ILE A 7 25.02 13.59 5.86
CA ILE A 7 24.82 12.15 5.57
C ILE A 7 24.05 11.45 6.71
N MET A 8 24.36 11.74 7.96
CA MET A 8 23.64 11.21 9.11
C MET A 8 22.17 11.70 9.12
N SER A 9 21.92 12.96 8.83
CA SER A 9 20.59 13.55 8.74
C SER A 9 19.74 12.91 7.63
N ILE A 10 20.33 12.68 6.45
CA ILE A 10 19.67 12.02 5.32
C ILE A 10 19.31 10.57 5.67
N ARG A 11 20.24 9.80 6.22
CA ARG A 11 19.99 8.41 6.63
C ARG A 11 18.90 8.31 7.70
N HIS A 12 18.87 9.23 8.64
CA HIS A 12 17.85 9.26 9.69
C HIS A 12 16.47 9.56 9.11
N LYS A 13 16.38 10.46 8.14
CA LYS A 13 15.15 10.79 7.44
C LYS A 13 14.63 9.60 6.61
N GLU A 14 15.52 8.96 5.83
CA GLU A 14 15.19 7.77 5.03
C GLU A 14 14.67 6.63 5.90
N GLN A 15 15.28 6.43 7.07
CA GLN A 15 14.85 5.41 8.02
C GLN A 15 13.47 5.73 8.63
N GLN A 16 13.22 7.00 8.97
CA GLN A 16 11.91 7.45 9.45
C GLN A 16 10.84 7.30 8.37
N ASP A 17 11.12 7.66 7.13
CA ASP A 17 10.19 7.53 6.01
C ASP A 17 9.86 6.06 5.74
N LYS A 18 10.84 5.17 5.84
CA LYS A 18 10.63 3.72 5.73
C LYS A 18 9.71 3.20 6.83
N TRP A 19 9.96 3.55 8.09
CA TRP A 19 9.11 3.15 9.22
C TRP A 19 7.69 3.68 9.08
N ARG A 20 7.54 4.91 8.66
CA ARG A 20 6.24 5.52 8.37
C ARG A 20 5.51 4.74 7.27
N GLY A 21 6.21 4.38 6.19
CA GLY A 21 5.66 3.55 5.12
C GLY A 21 5.17 2.19 5.62
N VAL A 22 5.96 1.49 6.43
CA VAL A 22 5.56 0.21 7.04
C VAL A 22 4.30 0.38 7.90
N ARG A 23 4.24 1.42 8.72
CA ARG A 23 3.08 1.69 9.58
C ARG A 23 1.84 2.05 8.76
N TYR A 24 1.97 2.86 7.71
CA TYR A 24 0.85 3.15 6.81
C TYR A 24 0.38 1.91 6.04
N ALA A 25 1.29 1.02 5.63
CA ALA A 25 0.92 -0.22 4.97
C ALA A 25 0.05 -1.12 5.87
N SER A 26 0.21 -1.04 7.20
CA SER A 26 -0.62 -1.80 8.14
C SER A 26 -2.10 -1.39 8.13
N ILE A 27 -2.44 -0.18 7.67
CA ILE A 27 -3.83 0.27 7.47
C ILE A 27 -4.56 -0.68 6.51
N PHE A 28 -3.85 -1.17 5.48
CA PHE A 28 -4.38 -2.00 4.41
C PHE A 28 -4.27 -3.49 4.70
N SER A 29 -3.83 -3.87 5.91
CA SER A 29 -3.83 -5.26 6.33
C SER A 29 -5.26 -5.78 6.52
N ARG A 30 -5.47 -7.09 6.27
CA ARG A 30 -6.76 -7.74 6.49
C ARG A 30 -7.31 -7.46 7.89
N ARG A 31 -6.47 -7.62 8.91
CA ARG A 31 -6.84 -7.39 10.31
C ARG A 31 -7.40 -5.98 10.52
N ASN A 32 -6.72 -4.96 10.00
CA ASN A 32 -7.17 -3.58 10.20
C ASN A 32 -8.42 -3.26 9.36
N ILE A 33 -8.55 -3.82 8.17
CA ILE A 33 -9.78 -3.68 7.36
C ILE A 33 -10.96 -4.32 8.12
N GLU A 34 -10.79 -5.47 8.75
CA GLU A 34 -11.81 -6.10 9.60
C GLU A 34 -12.16 -5.20 10.81
N SER A 35 -11.16 -4.55 11.45
CA SER A 35 -11.40 -3.58 12.53
C SER A 35 -12.25 -2.38 12.07
N ILE A 36 -11.96 -1.83 10.89
CA ILE A 36 -12.72 -0.71 10.31
C ILE A 36 -14.19 -1.09 10.12
N PHE A 37 -14.49 -2.31 9.68
CA PHE A 37 -15.87 -2.81 9.57
C PHE A 37 -16.59 -2.93 10.92
N CYS A 38 -15.83 -2.96 12.03
CA CYS A 38 -16.34 -2.94 13.39
C CYS A 38 -16.29 -1.54 14.02
N ASP A 39 -16.14 -0.48 13.22
CA ASP A 39 -15.99 0.91 13.66
C ASP A 39 -14.78 1.15 14.60
N ASP A 40 -13.76 0.29 14.54
CA ASP A 40 -12.51 0.45 15.28
C ASP A 40 -11.46 1.16 14.42
N PHE A 41 -11.21 2.42 14.72
CA PHE A 41 -10.25 3.29 14.06
C PHE A 41 -8.99 3.57 14.90
N THR A 42 -8.73 2.76 15.92
CA THR A 42 -7.59 2.94 16.86
C THR A 42 -6.26 3.12 16.13
N LEU A 43 -6.01 2.31 15.08
CA LEU A 43 -4.78 2.42 14.30
C LEU A 43 -4.67 3.77 13.58
N PHE A 44 -5.78 4.33 13.09
CA PHE A 44 -5.77 5.64 12.44
C PHE A 44 -5.43 6.74 13.45
N ASP A 45 -6.02 6.70 14.63
CA ASP A 45 -5.76 7.67 15.70
C ASP A 45 -4.31 7.63 16.15
N GLU A 46 -3.73 6.43 16.31
CA GLU A 46 -2.30 6.25 16.61
C GLU A 46 -1.40 6.86 15.53
N LEU A 47 -1.70 6.60 14.25
CA LEU A 47 -0.90 7.09 13.14
C LEU A 47 -0.99 8.60 13.00
N ILE A 48 -2.20 9.15 13.13
CA ILE A 48 -2.45 10.59 13.14
C ILE A 48 -1.64 11.23 14.27
N GLN A 49 -1.75 10.70 15.47
CA GLN A 49 -1.04 11.24 16.64
C GLN A 49 0.49 11.15 16.49
N THR A 50 0.98 10.11 15.88
CA THR A 50 2.43 9.87 15.76
C THR A 50 3.06 10.66 14.63
N TYR A 51 2.42 10.69 13.46
CA TYR A 51 3.03 11.20 12.22
C TYR A 51 2.35 12.43 11.63
N ASP A 52 1.05 12.65 11.92
CA ASP A 52 0.22 13.53 11.12
C ASP A 52 -0.56 14.58 11.91
N LYS A 53 -0.16 14.85 13.16
CA LYS A 53 -0.80 15.89 14.00
C LYS A 53 -0.96 17.24 13.29
N GLN A 54 0.01 17.58 12.45
CA GLN A 54 0.03 18.88 11.76
C GLN A 54 -0.97 18.93 10.60
N ILE A 55 -1.37 17.78 10.06
CA ILE A 55 -2.24 17.68 8.89
C ILE A 55 -3.71 17.71 9.28
N VAL A 56 -4.05 17.23 10.49
CA VAL A 56 -5.43 17.14 11.00
C VAL A 56 -6.11 18.52 11.14
N GLY A 57 -5.34 19.59 11.18
CA GLY A 57 -5.89 20.96 11.25
C GLY A 57 -6.19 21.60 9.90
N GLN A 58 -5.76 21.04 8.78
CA GLN A 58 -5.79 21.73 7.49
C GLN A 58 -6.73 21.11 6.45
N ASP A 59 -6.70 19.76 6.24
CA ASP A 59 -7.44 19.14 5.13
C ASP A 59 -8.03 17.75 5.43
N ILE A 60 -7.64 17.07 6.50
CA ILE A 60 -8.12 15.73 6.82
C ILE A 60 -9.21 15.82 7.89
N ILE A 61 -10.45 15.84 7.44
CA ILE A 61 -11.62 16.02 8.32
C ILE A 61 -12.17 14.68 8.82
N ASN A 62 -11.80 13.55 8.17
CA ASN A 62 -12.35 12.23 8.52
C ASN A 62 -11.41 11.08 8.12
N TYR A 63 -11.68 9.88 8.67
CA TYR A 63 -10.90 8.68 8.42
C TYR A 63 -10.85 8.25 6.94
N LYS A 64 -11.90 8.52 6.15
CA LYS A 64 -11.90 8.25 4.71
C LYS A 64 -10.82 9.07 3.99
N ASN A 65 -10.70 10.34 4.30
CA ASN A 65 -9.68 11.21 3.71
C ASN A 65 -8.28 10.79 4.17
N TYR A 66 -8.15 10.38 5.42
CA TYR A 66 -6.88 9.85 5.95
C TYR A 66 -6.47 8.54 5.26
N PHE A 67 -7.41 7.65 5.03
CA PHE A 67 -7.17 6.41 4.27
C PHE A 67 -6.63 6.72 2.86
N CYS A 68 -7.26 7.66 2.14
CA CYS A 68 -6.81 8.09 0.82
C CYS A 68 -5.44 8.78 0.88
N TYR A 69 -5.17 9.55 1.93
CA TYR A 69 -3.87 10.19 2.15
C TYR A 69 -2.77 9.15 2.37
N ALA A 70 -2.98 8.19 3.27
CA ALA A 70 -2.04 7.10 3.53
C ALA A 70 -1.76 6.28 2.26
N PHE A 71 -2.77 5.94 1.47
CA PHE A 71 -2.60 5.25 0.21
C PHE A 71 -1.73 6.05 -0.78
N ARG A 72 -1.99 7.35 -0.95
CA ARG A 72 -1.17 8.23 -1.81
C ARG A 72 0.27 8.34 -1.33
N TYR A 73 0.49 8.38 -0.02
CA TYR A 73 1.84 8.36 0.54
C TYR A 73 2.57 7.07 0.18
N LEU A 74 1.93 5.92 0.35
CA LEU A 74 2.51 4.62 0.00
C LEU A 74 2.85 4.51 -1.48
N MET A 75 1.97 4.96 -2.35
CA MET A 75 2.20 4.97 -3.80
C MET A 75 3.45 5.76 -4.21
N ARG A 76 3.80 6.80 -3.46
CA ARG A 76 4.94 7.67 -3.75
C ARG A 76 6.23 7.22 -3.07
N ASN A 77 6.13 6.74 -1.83
CA ASN A 77 7.29 6.61 -0.93
C ASN A 77 7.56 5.17 -0.49
N TYR A 78 6.58 4.28 -0.56
CA TYR A 78 6.72 2.90 -0.08
C TYR A 78 5.84 1.94 -0.88
N ARG A 79 6.33 1.57 -2.05
CA ARG A 79 5.63 0.66 -2.96
C ARG A 79 5.90 -0.81 -2.60
N ASN A 80 5.25 -1.29 -1.56
CA ASN A 80 5.27 -2.71 -1.24
C ASN A 80 4.41 -3.51 -2.24
N GLU A 81 4.49 -4.83 -2.16
CA GLU A 81 3.75 -5.75 -3.05
C GLU A 81 2.25 -5.44 -3.10
N TYR A 82 1.61 -5.19 -1.95
CA TYR A 82 0.19 -4.86 -1.88
C TYR A 82 -0.16 -3.60 -2.69
N ILE A 83 0.62 -2.55 -2.56
CA ILE A 83 0.41 -1.27 -3.27
C ILE A 83 0.61 -1.46 -4.77
N VAL A 84 1.67 -2.17 -5.18
CA VAL A 84 1.94 -2.48 -6.59
C VAL A 84 0.84 -3.35 -7.17
N LYS A 85 0.37 -4.36 -6.44
CA LYS A 85 -0.73 -5.26 -6.82
C LYS A 85 -2.02 -4.48 -7.10
N ASN A 86 -2.40 -3.58 -6.21
CA ASN A 86 -3.61 -2.76 -6.38
C ASN A 86 -3.47 -1.74 -7.52
N ALA A 87 -2.33 -1.09 -7.69
CA ALA A 87 -2.08 -0.17 -8.79
C ALA A 87 -2.11 -0.90 -10.14
N LEU A 88 -1.50 -2.08 -10.23
CA LEU A 88 -1.52 -2.92 -11.43
C LEU A 88 -2.94 -3.37 -11.76
N LEU A 89 -3.68 -3.88 -10.79
CA LEU A 89 -5.06 -4.30 -10.96
C LEU A 89 -5.94 -3.17 -11.54
N ASN A 90 -5.86 -1.98 -10.95
CA ASN A 90 -6.62 -0.82 -11.43
C ASN A 90 -6.25 -0.45 -12.88
N ASN A 91 -4.96 -0.47 -13.23
CA ASN A 91 -4.50 -0.21 -14.59
C ASN A 91 -4.98 -1.27 -15.57
N LEU A 92 -4.90 -2.54 -15.21
CA LEU A 92 -5.34 -3.64 -16.07
C LEU A 92 -6.85 -3.59 -16.32
N ILE A 93 -7.65 -3.35 -15.29
CA ILE A 93 -9.10 -3.19 -15.43
C ILE A 93 -9.43 -1.98 -16.30
N LYS A 94 -8.75 -0.86 -16.10
CA LYS A 94 -8.99 0.37 -16.86
C LYS A 94 -8.66 0.24 -18.35
N HIS A 95 -7.58 -0.47 -18.69
CA HIS A 95 -7.09 -0.57 -20.08
C HIS A 95 -7.57 -1.80 -20.82
N HIS A 96 -7.87 -2.88 -20.13
CA HIS A 96 -8.22 -4.17 -20.72
C HIS A 96 -9.51 -4.75 -20.16
N GLY A 97 -10.14 -4.06 -19.20
CA GLY A 97 -11.36 -4.51 -18.57
C GLY A 97 -12.56 -4.39 -19.54
N THR A 98 -13.43 -5.39 -19.48
CA THR A 98 -14.76 -5.39 -20.05
C THR A 98 -15.77 -5.59 -18.92
N SER A 99 -17.05 -5.49 -19.19
CA SER A 99 -18.11 -5.81 -18.21
C SER A 99 -18.05 -7.26 -17.70
N GLN A 100 -17.30 -8.14 -18.39
CA GLN A 100 -17.13 -9.55 -18.02
C GLN A 100 -15.76 -9.86 -17.42
N THR A 101 -14.92 -8.82 -17.18
CA THR A 101 -13.59 -9.04 -16.59
C THR A 101 -13.73 -9.39 -15.12
N VAL A 102 -13.14 -10.52 -14.73
CA VAL A 102 -13.03 -10.95 -13.33
C VAL A 102 -11.56 -11.02 -12.95
N ALA A 103 -11.23 -10.49 -11.79
CA ALA A 103 -9.86 -10.49 -11.26
C ALA A 103 -9.82 -11.18 -9.91
N PHE A 104 -8.79 -11.98 -9.70
CA PHE A 104 -8.54 -12.68 -8.44
C PHE A 104 -7.12 -12.35 -7.93
N ASN A 105 -7.03 -12.02 -6.68
CA ASN A 105 -5.77 -11.96 -5.96
C ASN A 105 -5.45 -13.33 -5.36
N GLU A 106 -4.16 -13.70 -5.36
CA GLU A 106 -3.67 -14.93 -4.74
C GLU A 106 -4.39 -16.20 -5.24
N PHE A 107 -4.55 -16.29 -6.55
CA PHE A 107 -5.25 -17.39 -7.19
C PHE A 107 -4.36 -18.64 -7.29
N ARG A 108 -4.86 -19.77 -6.77
CA ARG A 108 -4.14 -21.04 -6.82
C ARG A 108 -4.23 -21.68 -8.21
N VAL A 109 -3.04 -21.92 -8.80
CA VAL A 109 -2.88 -22.63 -10.07
C VAL A 109 -2.06 -23.90 -9.80
N GLY A 110 -2.74 -25.02 -9.65
CA GLY A 110 -2.10 -26.29 -9.28
C GLY A 110 -1.42 -26.20 -7.91
N LYS A 111 -0.08 -26.33 -7.87
CA LYS A 111 0.74 -26.22 -6.66
C LYS A 111 1.26 -24.81 -6.39
N SER A 112 1.09 -23.89 -7.33
CA SER A 112 1.56 -22.51 -7.26
C SER A 112 0.43 -21.54 -6.95
N ILE A 113 0.77 -20.35 -6.46
CA ILE A 113 -0.15 -19.25 -6.25
C ILE A 113 0.31 -18.09 -7.14
N ALA A 114 -0.58 -17.61 -8.01
CA ALA A 114 -0.34 -16.40 -8.79
C ALA A 114 -0.84 -15.19 -7.99
N ASP A 115 -0.06 -14.11 -7.98
CA ASP A 115 -0.38 -12.89 -7.22
C ASP A 115 -1.65 -12.22 -7.73
N LEU A 116 -1.85 -12.24 -9.04
CA LEU A 116 -3.03 -11.70 -9.69
C LEU A 116 -3.39 -12.53 -10.93
N VAL A 117 -4.66 -12.86 -11.06
CA VAL A 117 -5.18 -13.52 -12.29
C VAL A 117 -6.35 -12.72 -12.83
N LEU A 118 -6.35 -12.50 -14.14
CA LEU A 118 -7.40 -11.82 -14.88
C LEU A 118 -8.05 -12.77 -15.87
N PHE A 119 -9.37 -12.79 -15.87
CA PHE A 119 -10.21 -13.50 -16.85
C PHE A 119 -11.05 -12.49 -17.62
N ASN A 120 -10.80 -12.37 -18.91
CA ASN A 120 -11.54 -11.49 -19.82
C ASN A 120 -11.68 -12.10 -21.22
N GLY A 121 -12.11 -13.37 -21.29
CA GLY A 121 -12.08 -14.19 -22.50
C GLY A 121 -10.78 -15.00 -22.64
N ASN A 122 -9.67 -14.46 -22.17
CA ASN A 122 -8.38 -15.15 -22.01
C ASN A 122 -7.95 -15.08 -20.55
N SER A 123 -7.26 -16.12 -20.08
CA SER A 123 -6.69 -16.12 -18.72
C SER A 123 -5.26 -15.57 -18.73
N ARG A 124 -4.97 -14.63 -17.85
CA ARG A 124 -3.63 -14.06 -17.67
C ARG A 124 -3.25 -14.09 -16.19
N ALA A 125 -2.11 -14.68 -15.89
CA ALA A 125 -1.54 -14.69 -14.54
C ALA A 125 -0.33 -13.76 -14.47
N TYR A 126 -0.20 -13.05 -13.36
CA TYR A 126 0.88 -12.12 -13.09
C TYR A 126 1.53 -12.48 -11.77
N GLU A 127 2.86 -12.52 -11.75
CA GLU A 127 3.68 -12.56 -10.55
C GLU A 127 4.28 -11.17 -10.36
N ILE A 128 4.19 -10.65 -9.15
CA ILE A 128 4.61 -9.27 -8.83
C ILE A 128 5.90 -9.35 -8.04
N LYS A 129 6.93 -8.69 -8.52
CA LYS A 129 8.21 -8.49 -7.83
C LYS A 129 8.37 -7.02 -7.50
N THR A 130 8.77 -6.73 -6.28
CA THR A 130 9.06 -5.38 -5.82
C THR A 130 10.54 -5.26 -5.44
N GLU A 131 11.00 -4.04 -5.27
CA GLU A 131 12.36 -3.76 -4.79
C GLU A 131 12.64 -4.28 -3.36
N TYR A 132 11.58 -4.67 -2.64
CA TYR A 132 11.67 -5.23 -1.29
C TYR A 132 11.72 -6.75 -1.26
N ASP A 133 11.52 -7.41 -2.42
CA ASP A 133 11.62 -8.87 -2.51
C ASP A 133 13.06 -9.29 -2.53
N SER A 134 13.43 -10.22 -1.66
CA SER A 134 14.75 -10.81 -1.69
C SER A 134 14.90 -11.63 -2.99
N PRO A 135 16.01 -11.49 -3.73
CA PRO A 135 16.29 -12.41 -4.83
C PRO A 135 16.39 -13.83 -4.27
N LYS A 136 15.61 -14.73 -4.85
CA LYS A 136 15.70 -16.17 -4.56
C LYS A 136 16.85 -16.79 -5.32
#